data_f044e7ba5e7d8b5364e3d5b00b75b4ce
#
_entry.id   f044e7ba5e7d8b5364e3d5b00b75b4ce
#
_cell.length_a   1.000
_cell.length_b   1.000
_cell.length_c   1.000
_cell.angle_alpha   90.00
_cell.angle_beta   90.00
_cell.angle_gamma   90.00
#
_symmetry.space_group_name_H-M   'P 1'
#
loop_
_entity.id
_entity.type
_entity.pdbx_description
1 polymer ?
#
loop_
_entity_poly.entity_id
_entity_poly.type
_entity_poly.pdbx_seq_one_letter_code
_entity_poly.pdbx_strand_id
1 'polypeptide(L)'
;MTDTEADVRAIKAIIERQFSALSWSEGSCGDWETLAADFVEGATLFPAARPVKPQSIVAFLARMKNVAGKELRSLQETVLGIEVKIFGNIAVAIVACGMVENEVTDSQTVEMLLLVKCDGAWRIAAQAWDKMSELSPIPKGLLTGQASG
;
A
#
# COMPACT_ATOMS: atom_id res chain seq x y z
N MET A 1 -13.47 -11.65 -20.00
CA MET A 1 -12.97 -10.56 -19.14
C MET A 1 -12.81 -9.31 -19.98
N THR A 2 -13.37 -8.19 -19.52
CA THR A 2 -13.17 -6.90 -20.17
C THR A 2 -11.78 -6.35 -19.84
N ASP A 3 -11.34 -5.38 -20.64
CA ASP A 3 -10.07 -4.70 -20.33
C ASP A 3 -10.10 -4.04 -18.95
N THR A 4 -11.26 -3.46 -18.59
CA THR A 4 -11.44 -2.84 -17.28
C THR A 4 -11.32 -3.86 -16.15
N GLU A 5 -11.93 -5.04 -16.31
CA GLU A 5 -11.82 -6.12 -15.33
C GLU A 5 -10.37 -6.60 -15.19
N ALA A 6 -9.65 -6.71 -16.31
CA ALA A 6 -8.25 -7.09 -16.30
C ALA A 6 -7.41 -6.03 -15.58
N ASP A 7 -7.69 -4.75 -15.81
CA ASP A 7 -6.99 -3.65 -15.15
C ASP A 7 -7.26 -3.63 -13.64
N VAL A 8 -8.51 -3.83 -13.22
CA VAL A 8 -8.85 -3.91 -11.79
C VAL A 8 -8.08 -5.05 -11.13
N ARG A 9 -8.04 -6.20 -11.78
CA ARG A 9 -7.31 -7.37 -11.27
C ARG A 9 -5.81 -7.09 -11.15
N ALA A 10 -5.24 -6.44 -12.17
CA ALA A 10 -3.82 -6.08 -12.17
C ALA A 10 -3.48 -5.11 -11.03
N ILE A 11 -4.32 -4.11 -10.79
CA ILE A 11 -4.13 -3.15 -9.72
C ILE A 11 -4.26 -3.82 -8.35
N LYS A 12 -5.26 -4.68 -8.16
CA LYS A 12 -5.40 -5.44 -6.91
C LYS A 12 -4.19 -6.34 -6.66
N ALA A 13 -3.63 -6.92 -7.70
CA ALA A 13 -2.43 -7.75 -7.58
C ALA A 13 -1.22 -6.92 -7.13
N ILE A 14 -1.09 -5.69 -7.62
CA ILE A 14 -0.03 -4.76 -7.19
C ILE A 14 -0.15 -4.47 -5.69
N ILE A 15 -1.38 -4.21 -5.23
CA ILE A 15 -1.64 -3.91 -3.82
C ILE A 15 -1.31 -5.12 -2.94
N GLU A 16 -1.74 -6.31 -3.34
CA GLU A 16 -1.42 -7.53 -2.60
C GLU A 16 0.09 -7.78 -2.54
N ARG A 17 0.81 -7.55 -3.64
CA ARG A 17 2.27 -7.68 -3.66
C ARG A 17 2.93 -6.68 -2.73
N GLN A 18 2.43 -5.43 -2.70
CA GLN A 18 3.00 -4.39 -1.84
C GLN A 18 2.93 -4.81 -0.37
N PHE A 19 1.76 -5.22 0.09
CA PHE A 19 1.59 -5.56 1.49
C PHE A 19 2.27 -6.88 1.85
N SER A 20 2.32 -7.82 0.93
CA SER A 20 3.11 -9.04 1.12
C SER A 20 4.61 -8.73 1.22
N ALA A 21 5.11 -7.84 0.36
CA ALA A 21 6.52 -7.44 0.38
C ALA A 21 6.90 -6.67 1.65
N LEU A 22 5.94 -5.99 2.26
CA LEU A 22 6.14 -5.25 3.52
C LEU A 22 5.84 -6.10 4.76
N SER A 23 5.67 -7.41 4.61
CA SER A 23 5.42 -8.30 5.74
C SER A 23 6.63 -9.20 5.96
N TRP A 24 7.09 -9.30 7.21
CA TRP A 24 8.18 -10.20 7.57
C TRP A 24 8.05 -10.63 9.03
N SER A 25 8.63 -11.78 9.34
CA SER A 25 8.73 -12.32 10.69
C SER A 25 10.12 -12.07 11.26
N GLU A 26 10.29 -12.29 12.55
CA GLU A 26 11.58 -12.11 13.21
C GLU A 26 12.64 -12.98 12.52
N GLY A 27 13.78 -12.40 12.21
CA GLY A 27 14.87 -13.07 11.51
C GLY A 27 14.80 -12.99 9.98
N SER A 28 13.76 -12.35 9.44
CA SER A 28 13.64 -12.11 8.00
C SER A 28 13.45 -10.61 7.73
N CYS A 29 13.22 -10.25 6.50
CA CYS A 29 13.01 -8.84 6.11
C CYS A 29 12.02 -8.78 4.96
N GLY A 30 11.64 -7.56 4.59
CA GLY A 30 10.75 -7.32 3.47
C GLY A 30 11.40 -7.65 2.12
N ASP A 31 10.58 -7.77 1.11
CA ASP A 31 11.03 -7.99 -0.27
C ASP A 31 11.11 -6.64 -0.99
N TRP A 32 12.25 -5.98 -0.81
CA TRP A 32 12.45 -4.60 -1.26
C TRP A 32 12.42 -4.46 -2.78
N GLU A 33 12.92 -5.43 -3.51
CA GLU A 33 12.94 -5.40 -4.98
C GLU A 33 11.53 -5.51 -5.56
N THR A 34 10.73 -6.43 -5.03
CA THR A 34 9.34 -6.59 -5.44
C THR A 34 8.54 -5.32 -5.15
N LEU A 35 8.76 -4.73 -3.97
CA LEU A 35 8.09 -3.50 -3.59
C LEU A 35 8.43 -2.36 -4.56
N ALA A 36 9.71 -2.15 -4.83
CA ALA A 36 10.17 -1.05 -5.68
C ALA A 36 9.66 -1.18 -7.12
N ALA A 37 9.55 -2.38 -7.64
CA ALA A 37 9.22 -2.63 -9.05
C ALA A 37 7.82 -2.13 -9.45
N ASP A 38 6.89 -2.01 -8.50
CA ASP A 38 5.52 -1.59 -8.78
C ASP A 38 5.32 -0.07 -8.71
N PHE A 39 6.38 0.71 -8.48
CA PHE A 39 6.33 2.17 -8.42
C PHE A 39 6.97 2.79 -9.67
N VAL A 40 6.42 3.93 -10.12
CA VAL A 40 7.11 4.70 -11.15
C VAL A 40 8.39 5.28 -10.56
N GLU A 41 9.37 5.54 -11.43
CA GLU A 41 10.53 6.30 -11.02
C GLU A 41 10.07 7.69 -10.57
N GLY A 42 10.54 8.13 -9.42
CA GLY A 42 10.12 9.40 -8.85
C GLY A 42 8.82 9.39 -8.08
N ALA A 43 8.26 8.21 -7.84
CA ALA A 43 7.04 8.09 -7.03
C ALA A 43 7.23 8.70 -5.65
N THR A 44 6.17 9.33 -5.13
CA THR A 44 6.19 10.03 -3.86
C THR A 44 5.21 9.41 -2.88
N LEU A 45 5.66 9.27 -1.64
CA LEU A 45 4.88 8.71 -0.55
C LEU A 45 4.64 9.77 0.53
N PHE A 46 3.44 9.75 1.12
CA PHE A 46 3.03 10.70 2.17
C PHE A 46 2.57 9.93 3.40
N PRO A 47 3.48 9.66 4.35
CA PRO A 47 3.13 8.94 5.57
C PRO A 47 2.16 9.70 6.48
N ALA A 48 1.55 8.97 7.42
CA ALA A 48 0.58 9.51 8.38
C ALA A 48 1.17 10.53 9.36
N ALA A 49 2.46 10.48 9.61
CA ALA A 49 3.12 11.38 10.57
C ALA A 49 2.92 12.85 10.20
N ARG A 50 2.77 13.69 11.21
CA ARG A 50 2.60 15.13 11.02
C ARG A 50 3.73 15.88 11.74
N PRO A 51 4.25 17.00 11.19
CA PRO A 51 3.89 17.55 9.89
C PRO A 51 4.22 16.58 8.76
N VAL A 52 3.46 16.65 7.67
CA VAL A 52 3.64 15.75 6.54
C VAL A 52 5.00 15.99 5.89
N LYS A 53 5.71 14.90 5.59
CA LYS A 53 7.01 14.96 4.89
C LYS A 53 6.95 14.00 3.71
N PRO A 54 6.90 14.52 2.48
CA PRO A 54 6.95 13.66 1.30
C PRO A 54 8.27 12.87 1.27
N GLN A 55 8.17 11.60 0.89
CA GLN A 55 9.33 10.72 0.75
C GLN A 55 9.34 10.13 -0.65
N SER A 56 10.53 10.03 -1.25
CA SER A 56 10.67 9.25 -2.46
C SER A 56 10.57 7.77 -2.11
N ILE A 57 10.27 6.93 -3.11
CA ILE A 57 10.28 5.48 -2.89
C ILE A 57 11.67 5.01 -2.44
N VAL A 58 12.74 5.60 -2.97
CA VAL A 58 14.11 5.26 -2.58
C VAL A 58 14.34 5.57 -1.09
N ALA A 59 13.94 6.76 -0.64
CA ALA A 59 14.09 7.14 0.77
C ALA A 59 13.25 6.27 1.70
N PHE A 60 12.01 5.94 1.28
CA PHE A 60 11.13 5.07 2.05
C PHE A 60 11.76 3.68 2.23
N LEU A 61 12.26 3.09 1.14
CA LEU A 61 12.91 1.78 1.20
C LEU A 61 14.14 1.79 2.09
N ALA A 62 14.96 2.84 2.00
CA ALA A 62 16.16 2.97 2.84
C ALA A 62 15.77 2.99 4.32
N ARG A 63 14.69 3.71 4.66
CA ARG A 63 14.20 3.77 6.04
C ARG A 63 13.68 2.41 6.50
N MET A 64 12.90 1.73 5.67
CA MET A 64 12.34 0.42 6.02
C MET A 64 13.44 -0.62 6.22
N LYS A 65 14.44 -0.63 5.35
CA LYS A 65 15.60 -1.51 5.50
C LYS A 65 16.33 -1.25 6.82
N ASN A 66 16.42 0.02 7.22
CA ASN A 66 17.12 0.40 8.44
C ASN A 66 16.38 -0.03 9.71
N VAL A 67 15.04 -0.02 9.71
CA VAL A 67 14.26 -0.41 10.89
C VAL A 67 13.96 -1.90 10.95
N ALA A 68 14.00 -2.59 9.79
CA ALA A 68 13.73 -4.03 9.73
C ALA A 68 14.79 -4.79 10.52
N GLY A 69 14.34 -5.64 11.44
CA GLY A 69 15.23 -6.42 12.28
C GLY A 69 15.79 -5.67 13.48
N LYS A 70 15.47 -4.40 13.61
CA LYS A 70 15.87 -3.55 14.74
C LYS A 70 14.64 -3.16 15.55
N GLU A 71 14.16 -1.91 15.39
CA GLU A 71 12.94 -1.47 16.09
C GLU A 71 11.71 -2.23 15.60
N LEU A 72 11.70 -2.63 14.33
CA LEU A 72 10.58 -3.34 13.72
C LEU A 72 11.03 -4.76 13.35
N ARG A 73 11.05 -5.64 14.35
CA ARG A 73 11.51 -7.02 14.18
C ARG A 73 10.58 -7.86 13.32
N SER A 74 9.27 -7.61 13.44
CA SER A 74 8.29 -8.26 12.59
C SER A 74 7.21 -7.27 12.21
N LEU A 75 6.65 -7.46 11.03
CA LEU A 75 5.57 -6.64 10.49
C LEU A 75 4.64 -7.54 9.70
N GLN A 76 3.34 -7.46 9.98
CA GLN A 76 2.32 -8.16 9.21
C GLN A 76 1.34 -7.14 8.73
N GLU A 77 1.23 -6.98 7.42
CA GLU A 77 0.25 -6.10 6.81
C GLU A 77 -0.79 -6.95 6.08
N THR A 78 -2.06 -6.66 6.31
CA THR A 78 -3.18 -7.43 5.77
C THR A 78 -4.13 -6.49 5.05
N VAL A 79 -4.49 -6.82 3.82
CA VAL A 79 -5.49 -6.06 3.07
C VAL A 79 -6.86 -6.45 3.61
N LEU A 80 -7.61 -5.45 4.08
CA LEU A 80 -8.96 -5.65 4.62
C LEU A 80 -10.04 -5.33 3.58
N GLY A 81 -9.73 -4.49 2.61
CA GLY A 81 -10.65 -4.15 1.53
C GLY A 81 -9.99 -3.21 0.54
N ILE A 82 -10.43 -3.28 -0.72
CA ILE A 82 -9.89 -2.46 -1.81
C ILE A 82 -11.03 -1.93 -2.65
N GLU A 83 -10.96 -0.64 -2.99
CA GLU A 83 -11.84 -0.02 -3.97
C GLU A 83 -10.98 0.58 -5.07
N VAL A 84 -11.28 0.30 -6.32
CA VAL A 84 -10.52 0.77 -7.48
C VAL A 84 -11.43 1.53 -8.44
N LYS A 85 -10.98 2.67 -8.93
CA LYS A 85 -11.66 3.45 -9.97
C LYS A 85 -10.66 3.70 -11.09
N ILE A 86 -11.06 3.38 -12.31
CA ILE A 86 -10.19 3.47 -13.50
C ILE A 86 -10.82 4.38 -14.54
N PHE A 87 -9.99 5.20 -15.16
CA PHE A 87 -10.37 5.94 -16.36
C PHE A 87 -9.20 5.88 -17.34
N GLY A 88 -9.34 5.08 -18.41
CA GLY A 88 -8.26 4.92 -19.38
C GLY A 88 -6.98 4.41 -18.75
N ASN A 89 -5.94 5.21 -18.80
CA ASN A 89 -4.61 4.85 -18.31
C ASN A 89 -4.29 5.41 -16.94
N ILE A 90 -5.31 5.85 -16.19
CA ILE A 90 -5.12 6.34 -14.82
C ILE A 90 -6.11 5.64 -13.90
N ALA A 91 -5.73 5.53 -12.63
CA ALA A 91 -6.58 4.91 -11.63
C ALA A 91 -6.30 5.44 -10.24
N VAL A 92 -7.28 5.31 -9.35
CA VAL A 92 -7.10 5.50 -7.92
C VAL A 92 -7.51 4.21 -7.22
N ALA A 93 -6.85 3.89 -6.11
CA ALA A 93 -7.23 2.78 -5.27
C ALA A 93 -7.30 3.26 -3.82
N ILE A 94 -8.31 2.78 -3.10
CA ILE A 94 -8.47 3.03 -1.67
C ILE A 94 -8.37 1.68 -0.99
N VAL A 95 -7.45 1.55 -0.02
CA VAL A 95 -7.13 0.28 0.60
C VAL A 95 -7.26 0.41 2.11
N ALA A 96 -8.07 -0.44 2.72
CA ALA A 96 -8.07 -0.61 4.16
C ALA A 96 -7.05 -1.67 4.52
N CYS A 97 -6.18 -1.37 5.47
CA CYS A 97 -5.08 -2.23 5.85
C CYS A 97 -5.04 -2.45 7.36
N GLY A 98 -4.84 -3.68 7.78
CA GLY A 98 -4.52 -4.03 9.16
C GLY A 98 -3.02 -4.25 9.27
N MET A 99 -2.44 -3.84 10.39
CA MET A 99 -1.00 -3.93 10.61
C MET A 99 -0.70 -4.39 12.02
N VAL A 100 0.18 -5.38 12.15
CA VAL A 100 0.67 -5.84 13.45
C VAL A 100 2.18 -5.69 13.48
N GLU A 101 2.67 -4.87 14.42
CA GLU A 101 4.09 -4.61 14.61
C GLU A 101 4.63 -5.39 15.79
N ASN A 102 5.74 -6.11 15.59
CA ASN A 102 6.43 -6.87 16.65
C ASN A 102 5.49 -7.82 17.40
N GLU A 103 4.49 -8.36 16.70
CA GLU A 103 3.52 -9.33 17.21
C GLU A 103 2.61 -8.79 18.33
N VAL A 104 2.69 -7.50 18.63
CA VAL A 104 2.00 -6.89 19.78
C VAL A 104 1.13 -5.71 19.37
N THR A 105 1.70 -4.74 18.64
CA THR A 105 1.01 -3.49 18.34
C THR A 105 0.14 -3.66 17.11
N ASP A 106 -1.17 -3.52 17.31
CA ASP A 106 -2.20 -3.69 16.29
C ASP A 106 -2.75 -2.33 15.89
N SER A 107 -2.84 -2.07 14.60
CA SER A 107 -3.39 -0.81 14.09
C SER A 107 -4.05 -1.02 12.73
N GLN A 108 -4.84 -0.03 12.31
CA GLN A 108 -5.47 -0.03 11.00
C GLN A 108 -5.23 1.31 10.31
N THR A 109 -5.07 1.25 9.01
CA THR A 109 -4.85 2.44 8.17
C THR A 109 -5.75 2.38 6.95
N VAL A 110 -5.92 3.53 6.32
CA VAL A 110 -6.45 3.62 4.96
C VAL A 110 -5.35 4.23 4.11
N GLU A 111 -5.12 3.62 2.95
CA GLU A 111 -4.12 4.09 2.00
C GLU A 111 -4.80 4.46 0.70
N MET A 112 -4.36 5.54 0.10
CA MET A 112 -4.89 6.00 -1.19
C MET A 112 -3.75 6.07 -2.18
N LEU A 113 -3.94 5.40 -3.32
CA LEU A 113 -2.91 5.27 -4.35
C LEU A 113 -3.39 5.92 -5.63
N LEU A 114 -2.48 6.64 -6.27
CA LEU A 114 -2.64 7.10 -7.64
C LEU A 114 -1.79 6.19 -8.53
N LEU A 115 -2.40 5.59 -9.55
CA LEU A 115 -1.71 4.69 -10.45
C LEU A 115 -1.80 5.18 -11.89
N VAL A 116 -0.77 4.86 -12.66
CA VAL A 116 -0.73 5.16 -14.10
C VAL A 116 -0.32 3.91 -14.84
N LYS A 117 -0.85 3.76 -16.06
CA LYS A 117 -0.50 2.64 -16.92
C LYS A 117 0.60 3.08 -17.88
N CYS A 118 1.77 2.47 -17.73
CA CYS A 118 2.97 2.79 -18.50
C CYS A 118 3.38 1.57 -19.31
N ASP A 119 3.38 1.68 -20.63
CA ASP A 119 3.77 0.58 -21.53
C ASP A 119 3.03 -0.72 -21.19
N GLY A 120 1.72 -0.61 -20.98
CA GLY A 120 0.86 -1.75 -20.69
C GLY A 120 0.90 -2.27 -19.26
N ALA A 121 1.69 -1.67 -18.37
CA ALA A 121 1.79 -2.08 -16.98
C ALA A 121 1.36 -0.96 -16.04
N TRP A 122 0.54 -1.29 -15.04
CA TRP A 122 0.16 -0.34 -14.01
C TRP A 122 1.30 -0.14 -13.01
N ARG A 123 1.51 1.11 -12.59
CA ARG A 123 2.52 1.46 -11.58
C ARG A 123 1.99 2.54 -10.66
N ILE A 124 2.45 2.53 -9.43
CA ILE A 124 2.05 3.52 -8.41
C ILE A 124 2.86 4.80 -8.61
N ALA A 125 2.16 5.93 -8.77
CA ALA A 125 2.77 7.24 -8.92
C ALA A 125 2.88 7.99 -7.60
N ALA A 126 1.90 7.81 -6.72
CA ALA A 126 1.88 8.44 -5.39
C ALA A 126 1.00 7.61 -4.47
N GLN A 127 1.32 7.66 -3.18
CA GLN A 127 0.57 6.94 -2.17
C GLN A 127 0.61 7.70 -0.86
N ALA A 128 -0.54 7.88 -0.24
CA ALA A 128 -0.65 8.51 1.07
C ALA A 128 -1.43 7.59 1.99
N TRP A 129 -1.14 7.62 3.29
CA TRP A 129 -1.90 6.84 4.25
C TRP A 129 -2.09 7.59 5.54
N ASP A 130 -3.15 7.22 6.24
CA ASP A 130 -3.44 7.77 7.57
C ASP A 130 -4.01 6.66 8.46
N LYS A 131 -3.89 6.86 9.74
CA LYS A 131 -4.34 5.86 10.73
C LYS A 131 -5.82 6.03 11.03
N MET A 132 -6.50 4.92 11.25
CA MET A 132 -7.86 4.92 11.76
C MET A 132 -7.88 5.55 13.15
N SER A 133 -8.94 6.32 13.43
CA SER A 133 -9.18 6.91 14.74
C SER A 133 -10.69 7.02 14.97
N GLU A 134 -11.10 7.49 16.15
CA GLU A 134 -12.51 7.73 16.43
C GLU A 134 -13.11 8.76 15.47
N LEU A 135 -12.30 9.75 15.08
CA LEU A 135 -12.75 10.80 14.13
C LEU A 135 -12.69 10.35 12.68
N SER A 136 -11.93 9.32 12.39
CA SER A 136 -11.76 8.80 11.03
C SER A 136 -11.84 7.28 11.06
N PRO A 137 -13.04 6.72 11.24
CA PRO A 137 -13.21 5.26 11.17
C PRO A 137 -13.10 4.78 9.73
N ILE A 138 -12.69 3.54 9.55
CA ILE A 138 -12.63 2.95 8.22
C ILE A 138 -14.05 2.85 7.65
N PRO A 139 -14.27 3.32 6.41
CA PRO A 139 -15.60 3.22 5.79
C PRO A 139 -16.09 1.77 5.72
N LYS A 140 -17.32 1.54 6.13
CA LYS A 140 -17.91 0.19 6.17
C LYS A 140 -17.92 -0.49 4.81
N GLY A 141 -18.22 0.25 3.76
CA GLY A 141 -18.25 -0.30 2.40
C GLY A 141 -16.89 -0.84 1.97
N LEU A 142 -15.81 -0.25 2.47
CA LEU A 142 -14.46 -0.71 2.19
C LEU A 142 -14.16 -2.03 2.90
N LEU A 143 -14.65 -2.18 4.12
CA LEU A 143 -14.41 -3.38 4.93
C LEU A 143 -15.24 -4.60 4.51
N THR A 144 -16.33 -4.39 3.80
CA THR A 144 -17.21 -5.51 3.41
C THR A 144 -16.60 -6.40 2.32
N GLY A 145 -15.50 -6.00 1.74
CA GLY A 145 -14.89 -6.73 0.64
C GLY A 145 -15.63 -6.59 -0.67
N GLN A 146 -16.65 -5.76 -0.72
CA GLN A 146 -17.41 -5.48 -1.93
C GLN A 146 -16.81 -4.35 -2.75
N ALA A 147 -15.75 -3.77 -2.28
CA ALA A 147 -15.06 -2.71 -2.98
C ALA A 147 -14.46 -3.29 -4.25
N SER A 148 -15.04 -2.98 -5.37
CA SER A 148 -14.56 -3.39 -6.67
C SER A 148 -14.67 -2.24 -7.61
N GLY A 149 -13.75 -2.10 -8.44
CA GLY A 149 -13.73 -1.04 -9.42
C GLY A 149 -14.82 -1.15 -10.44
#